data_d396c3d4826c817d3305eb27fc74f32d
#
_entry.id   d396c3d4826c817d3305eb27fc74f32d
#
_cell.length_a   1.000
_cell.length_b   1.000
_cell.length_c   1.000
_cell.angle_alpha   90.00
_cell.angle_beta   90.00
_cell.angle_gamma   90.00
#
_symmetry.space_group_name_H-M   'P 1'
#
loop_
_entity.id
_entity.type
_entity.pdbx_description
1 polymer ?
#
loop_
_entity_poly.entity_id
_entity_poly.type
_entity_poly.pdbx_seq_one_letter_code
_entity_poly.pdbx_strand_id
1 'polypeptide(L)'
;RSTLFPYTTLFRSKTLDKIKEAYGGVLFIDEAYSLYSGSQNDFGYEAISTLIKEMEDNRDKLVVIMAGYPDEMERMLSMNAGIRSRVSYTIDFHDYSSEELVEIFTMGAQKQGFVLLEETVAKLGEVFEAAYANRDRHFGNARAARSLFEQTKLQQSNRLALDEEADLFTILPEDIKEL
;
A
#
# COMPACT_ATOMS: atom_id res chain seq x y z
N ARG A 1 31.12 29.54 16.73
CA ARG A 1 30.18 29.78 15.61
C ARG A 1 29.78 28.41 15.07
N SER A 2 28.62 27.98 15.47
CA SER A 2 28.01 26.74 14.97
C SER A 2 27.56 27.01 13.52
N THR A 3 28.27 26.47 12.55
CA THR A 3 27.83 26.41 11.16
C THR A 3 26.76 25.33 11.07
N LEU A 4 25.51 25.73 11.27
CA LEU A 4 24.35 24.91 10.87
C LEU A 4 24.46 24.72 9.35
N PHE A 5 24.55 23.47 8.91
CA PHE A 5 24.57 23.14 7.50
C PHE A 5 23.27 23.68 6.84
N PRO A 6 23.37 24.45 5.75
CA PRO A 6 22.20 25.07 5.11
C PRO A 6 21.12 24.06 4.69
N TYR A 7 21.51 22.81 4.44
CA TYR A 7 20.62 21.74 4.02
C TYR A 7 19.68 21.22 5.13
N THR A 8 20.14 21.11 6.38
CA THR A 8 19.29 20.67 7.51
C THR A 8 18.15 21.65 7.76
N THR A 9 18.43 22.95 7.67
CA THR A 9 17.41 24.00 7.80
C THR A 9 16.37 23.91 6.70
N LEU A 10 16.76 23.58 5.46
CA LEU A 10 15.86 23.46 4.33
C LEU A 10 14.92 22.25 4.47
N PHE A 11 15.43 21.09 4.88
CA PHE A 11 14.60 19.89 5.07
C PHE A 11 13.63 20.06 6.23
N ARG A 12 14.07 20.62 7.34
CA ARG A 12 13.20 20.96 8.47
C ARG A 12 12.09 21.91 8.06
N SER A 13 12.40 22.95 7.28
CA SER A 13 11.40 23.91 6.79
C SER A 13 10.38 23.21 5.89
N LYS A 14 10.82 22.44 4.89
CA LYS A 14 9.92 21.71 3.99
C LYS A 14 9.01 20.72 4.74
N THR A 15 9.55 19.98 5.71
CA THR A 15 8.77 19.07 6.55
C THR A 15 7.72 19.84 7.34
N LEU A 16 8.11 20.94 7.97
CA LEU A 16 7.20 21.78 8.74
C LEU A 16 6.10 22.39 7.86
N ASP A 17 6.42 22.81 6.64
CA ASP A 17 5.44 23.35 5.71
C ASP A 17 4.40 22.29 5.33
N LYS A 18 4.82 21.05 5.06
CA LYS A 18 3.92 19.92 4.78
C LYS A 18 3.04 19.55 5.97
N ILE A 19 3.59 19.59 7.17
CA ILE A 19 2.81 19.35 8.39
C ILE A 19 1.75 20.46 8.57
N LYS A 20 2.12 21.71 8.36
CA LYS A 20 1.19 22.85 8.47
C LYS A 20 0.06 22.83 7.44
N GLU A 21 0.33 22.32 6.23
CA GLU A 21 -0.71 22.10 5.21
C GLU A 21 -1.80 21.12 5.69
N ALA A 22 -1.45 20.20 6.62
CA ALA A 22 -2.37 19.22 7.18
C ALA A 22 -3.11 19.69 8.45
N TYR A 23 -2.88 20.89 8.94
CA TYR A 23 -3.59 21.39 10.12
C TYR A 23 -5.11 21.49 9.88
N GLY A 24 -5.86 21.03 10.85
CA GLY A 24 -7.30 20.87 10.75
C GLY A 24 -7.75 19.62 10.01
N GLY A 25 -6.81 18.72 9.67
CA GLY A 25 -7.04 17.50 8.91
C GLY A 25 -6.10 16.37 9.31
N VAL A 26 -5.71 15.58 8.34
CA VAL A 26 -4.91 14.36 8.50
C VAL A 26 -3.63 14.45 7.67
N LEU A 27 -2.49 14.21 8.31
CA LEU A 27 -1.22 13.95 7.64
C LEU A 27 -1.05 12.43 7.50
N PHE A 28 -1.15 11.94 6.26
CA PHE A 28 -0.88 10.54 5.95
C PHE A 28 0.54 10.38 5.43
N ILE A 29 1.31 9.49 6.06
CA ILE A 29 2.70 9.19 5.68
C ILE A 29 2.77 7.72 5.31
N ASP A 30 2.88 7.44 4.02
CA ASP A 30 3.10 6.09 3.51
C ASP A 30 4.57 5.69 3.61
N GLU A 31 4.83 4.40 3.86
CA GLU A 31 6.18 3.87 4.08
C GLU A 31 6.98 4.70 5.09
N ALA A 32 6.34 5.06 6.22
CA ALA A 32 6.89 6.00 7.19
C ALA A 32 8.26 5.59 7.74
N TYR A 33 8.58 4.30 7.74
CA TYR A 33 9.90 3.79 8.09
C TYR A 33 11.02 4.31 7.19
N SER A 34 10.71 4.74 5.95
CA SER A 34 11.68 5.32 5.02
C SER A 34 12.26 6.66 5.51
N LEU A 35 11.55 7.33 6.43
CA LEU A 35 12.04 8.54 7.07
C LEU A 35 13.20 8.27 8.05
N TYR A 36 13.48 7.00 8.37
CA TYR A 36 14.48 6.64 9.37
C TYR A 36 15.58 5.74 8.78
N SER A 37 16.75 6.28 8.51
CA SER A 37 17.91 5.53 8.01
C SER A 37 18.86 5.04 9.12
N GLY A 38 18.58 5.37 10.38
CA GLY A 38 19.42 4.97 11.53
C GLY A 38 20.63 5.85 11.79
N SER A 39 20.87 6.89 11.00
CA SER A 39 21.98 7.82 11.19
C SER A 39 21.50 9.14 11.83
N GLN A 40 22.18 9.59 12.89
CA GLN A 40 21.87 10.88 13.56
C GLN A 40 22.17 12.11 12.67
N ASN A 41 22.87 11.94 11.56
CA ASN A 41 23.19 13.00 10.62
C ASN A 41 22.33 12.96 9.35
N ASP A 42 21.25 12.19 9.37
CA ASP A 42 20.36 12.02 8.23
C ASP A 42 19.22 13.06 8.24
N PHE A 43 18.82 13.49 7.06
CA PHE A 43 17.68 14.39 6.85
C PHE A 43 16.37 13.80 7.40
N GLY A 44 16.25 12.48 7.43
CA GLY A 44 15.12 11.77 8.03
C GLY A 44 15.01 11.99 9.53
N TYR A 45 16.12 12.03 10.26
CA TYR A 45 16.14 12.34 11.68
C TYR A 45 15.55 13.73 11.99
N GLU A 46 15.90 14.74 11.18
CA GLU A 46 15.36 16.11 11.32
C GLU A 46 13.87 16.16 11.00
N ALA A 47 13.42 15.41 9.98
CA ALA A 47 12.01 15.30 9.64
C ALA A 47 11.20 14.66 10.76
N ILE A 48 11.68 13.54 11.31
CA ILE A 48 11.07 12.85 12.45
C ILE A 48 11.04 13.73 13.70
N SER A 49 12.14 14.43 14.02
CA SER A 49 12.20 15.33 15.17
C SER A 49 11.22 16.48 15.05
N THR A 50 11.04 17.00 13.83
CA THR A 50 10.04 18.04 13.53
C THR A 50 8.62 17.49 13.69
N LEU A 51 8.36 16.29 13.15
CA LEU A 51 7.06 15.62 13.27
C LEU A 51 6.69 15.36 14.72
N ILE A 52 7.60 14.81 15.52
CA ILE A 52 7.39 14.55 16.96
C ILE A 52 7.00 15.83 17.69
N LYS A 53 7.70 16.93 17.42
CA LYS A 53 7.40 18.23 18.00
C LYS A 53 6.01 18.73 17.62
N GLU A 54 5.67 18.67 16.35
CA GLU A 54 4.37 19.14 15.84
C GLU A 54 3.20 18.26 16.33
N MET A 55 3.41 16.96 16.47
CA MET A 55 2.42 16.04 17.08
C MET A 55 2.11 16.40 18.53
N GLU A 56 3.08 16.95 19.29
CA GLU A 56 2.87 17.40 20.67
C GLU A 56 2.23 18.77 20.72
N ASP A 57 2.83 19.74 20.04
CA ASP A 57 2.47 21.17 20.12
C ASP A 57 1.09 21.44 19.47
N ASN A 58 0.66 20.63 18.53
CA ASN A 58 -0.56 20.81 17.72
C ASN A 58 -1.49 19.58 17.73
N ARG A 59 -1.48 18.81 18.79
CA ARG A 59 -2.29 17.57 18.96
C ARG A 59 -3.81 17.76 18.79
N ASP A 60 -4.30 18.97 18.98
CA ASP A 60 -5.70 19.35 18.80
C ASP A 60 -6.06 19.74 17.35
N LYS A 61 -5.05 19.87 16.48
CA LYS A 61 -5.20 20.35 15.10
C LYS A 61 -4.67 19.38 14.05
N LEU A 62 -3.93 18.35 14.47
CA LEU A 62 -3.24 17.46 13.57
C LEU A 62 -3.46 16.00 13.96
N VAL A 63 -4.02 15.23 13.02
CA VAL A 63 -4.02 13.78 13.08
C VAL A 63 -2.90 13.26 12.18
N VAL A 64 -2.06 12.37 12.70
CA VAL A 64 -0.99 11.73 11.93
C VAL A 64 -1.29 10.26 11.78
N ILE A 65 -1.31 9.78 10.54
CA ILE A 65 -1.41 8.36 10.20
C ILE A 65 -0.11 7.95 9.51
N MET A 66 0.57 6.98 10.09
CA MET A 66 1.78 6.39 9.53
C MET A 66 1.45 4.98 9.05
N ALA A 67 1.75 4.69 7.79
CA ALA A 67 1.54 3.38 7.20
C ALA A 67 2.89 2.76 6.78
N GLY A 68 2.96 1.44 6.76
CA GLY A 68 4.13 0.70 6.31
C GLY A 68 4.06 -0.78 6.69
N TYR A 69 5.07 -1.54 6.30
CA TYR A 69 5.17 -2.95 6.65
C TYR A 69 5.38 -3.14 8.16
N PRO A 70 4.71 -4.10 8.80
CA PRO A 70 4.70 -4.27 10.26
C PRO A 70 6.10 -4.34 10.87
N ASP A 71 6.99 -5.18 10.34
CA ASP A 71 8.35 -5.37 10.85
C ASP A 71 9.19 -4.08 10.76
N GLU A 72 9.09 -3.35 9.65
CA GLU A 72 9.83 -2.11 9.43
C GLU A 72 9.27 -0.98 10.31
N MET A 73 7.94 -0.92 10.49
CA MET A 73 7.29 0.03 11.39
C MET A 73 7.67 -0.23 12.84
N GLU A 74 7.64 -1.48 13.32
CA GLU A 74 8.07 -1.83 14.68
C GLU A 74 9.54 -1.50 14.91
N ARG A 75 10.42 -1.76 13.90
CA ARG A 75 11.83 -1.36 13.95
C ARG A 75 11.96 0.16 14.10
N MET A 76 11.27 0.95 13.29
CA MET A 76 11.27 2.41 13.37
C MET A 76 10.79 2.89 14.76
N LEU A 77 9.68 2.34 15.26
CA LEU A 77 9.13 2.68 16.57
C LEU A 77 10.06 2.29 17.71
N SER A 78 10.76 1.17 17.63
CA SER A 78 11.71 0.72 18.65
C SER A 78 12.96 1.61 18.73
N MET A 79 13.36 2.18 17.60
CA MET A 79 14.52 3.08 17.51
C MET A 79 14.20 4.51 17.94
N ASN A 80 12.92 4.90 18.01
CA ASN A 80 12.52 6.27 18.33
C ASN A 80 11.42 6.31 19.40
N ALA A 81 11.84 6.40 20.65
CA ALA A 81 10.93 6.49 21.80
C ALA A 81 9.97 7.68 21.73
N GLY A 82 10.38 8.77 21.05
CA GLY A 82 9.55 9.97 20.86
C GLY A 82 8.34 9.71 19.99
N ILE A 83 8.48 8.97 18.87
CA ILE A 83 7.34 8.56 18.06
C ILE A 83 6.51 7.51 18.82
N ARG A 84 7.16 6.48 19.35
CA ARG A 84 6.48 5.39 20.05
C ARG A 84 5.52 5.89 21.15
N SER A 85 5.93 6.89 21.92
CA SER A 85 5.10 7.47 22.99
C SER A 85 3.88 8.28 22.48
N ARG A 86 3.85 8.63 21.20
CA ARG A 86 2.78 9.44 20.58
C ARG A 86 1.87 8.64 19.66
N VAL A 87 2.25 7.42 19.32
CA VAL A 87 1.36 6.49 18.61
C VAL A 87 0.36 5.93 19.59
N SER A 88 -0.90 6.33 19.46
CA SER A 88 -1.99 5.94 20.36
C SER A 88 -2.67 4.65 19.93
N TYR A 89 -2.68 4.36 18.63
CA TYR A 89 -3.38 3.21 18.03
C TYR A 89 -2.53 2.59 16.95
N THR A 90 -2.55 1.25 16.90
CA THR A 90 -2.03 0.46 15.79
C THR A 90 -3.21 -0.30 15.18
N ILE A 91 -3.30 -0.27 13.84
CA ILE A 91 -4.31 -0.98 13.08
C ILE A 91 -3.57 -1.92 12.12
N ASP A 92 -3.78 -3.21 12.31
CA ASP A 92 -3.18 -4.24 11.47
C ASP A 92 -4.13 -4.59 10.33
N PHE A 93 -3.62 -4.54 9.11
CA PHE A 93 -4.30 -5.02 7.92
C PHE A 93 -3.70 -6.37 7.55
N HIS A 94 -4.45 -7.42 7.84
CA HIS A 94 -4.05 -8.78 7.48
C HIS A 94 -4.13 -9.00 5.97
N ASP A 95 -3.40 -10.00 5.48
CA ASP A 95 -3.55 -10.45 4.09
C ASP A 95 -4.99 -10.93 3.86
N TYR A 96 -5.50 -10.63 2.68
CA TYR A 96 -6.74 -11.20 2.21
C TYR A 96 -6.58 -12.70 2.00
N SER A 97 -7.64 -13.46 2.32
CA SER A 97 -7.70 -14.89 1.99
C SER A 97 -7.80 -15.11 0.48
N SER A 98 -7.61 -16.36 0.04
CA SER A 98 -7.80 -16.72 -1.36
C SER A 98 -9.21 -16.39 -1.86
N GLU A 99 -10.23 -16.62 -1.05
CA GLU A 99 -11.63 -16.32 -1.35
C GLU A 99 -11.85 -14.80 -1.48
N GLU A 100 -11.31 -14.02 -0.56
CA GLU A 100 -11.40 -12.55 -0.62
C GLU A 100 -10.68 -11.98 -1.85
N LEU A 101 -9.57 -12.60 -2.29
CA LEU A 101 -8.88 -12.21 -3.52
C LEU A 101 -9.71 -12.52 -4.77
N VAL A 102 -10.43 -13.64 -4.79
CA VAL A 102 -11.43 -13.95 -5.85
C VAL A 102 -12.54 -12.90 -5.86
N GLU A 103 -13.05 -12.50 -4.70
CA GLU A 103 -14.07 -11.46 -4.61
C GLU A 103 -13.54 -10.11 -5.14
N ILE A 104 -12.31 -9.71 -4.77
CA ILE A 104 -11.68 -8.47 -5.26
C ILE A 104 -11.56 -8.48 -6.79
N PHE A 105 -11.12 -9.60 -7.38
CA PHE A 105 -11.04 -9.77 -8.82
C PHE A 105 -12.43 -9.66 -9.45
N THR A 106 -13.39 -10.42 -8.92
CA THR A 106 -14.77 -10.48 -9.43
C THR A 106 -15.44 -9.11 -9.40
N MET A 107 -15.33 -8.38 -8.29
CA MET A 107 -15.86 -7.01 -8.20
C MET A 107 -15.19 -6.07 -9.20
N GLY A 108 -13.88 -6.20 -9.42
CA GLY A 108 -13.14 -5.44 -10.41
C GLY A 108 -13.63 -5.69 -11.84
N ALA A 109 -13.86 -6.97 -12.18
CA ALA A 109 -14.39 -7.40 -13.47
C ALA A 109 -15.82 -6.90 -13.70
N GLN A 110 -16.71 -7.12 -12.75
CA GLN A 110 -18.11 -6.69 -12.83
C GLN A 110 -18.25 -5.17 -12.97
N LYS A 111 -17.44 -4.40 -12.25
CA LYS A 111 -17.42 -2.93 -12.34
C LYS A 111 -17.07 -2.44 -13.76
N GLN A 112 -16.34 -3.23 -14.54
CA GLN A 112 -15.98 -2.93 -15.93
C GLN A 112 -16.92 -3.63 -16.94
N GLY A 113 -17.98 -4.29 -16.48
CA GLY A 113 -18.99 -4.93 -17.32
C GLY A 113 -18.65 -6.35 -17.76
N PHE A 114 -17.58 -6.95 -17.21
CA PHE A 114 -17.22 -8.34 -17.53
C PHE A 114 -18.09 -9.35 -16.77
N VAL A 115 -18.32 -10.48 -17.41
CA VAL A 115 -19.04 -11.63 -16.88
C VAL A 115 -18.05 -12.77 -16.65
N LEU A 116 -18.11 -13.38 -15.46
CA LEU A 116 -17.34 -14.57 -15.12
C LEU A 116 -18.26 -15.76 -15.02
N LEU A 117 -17.92 -16.85 -15.67
CA LEU A 117 -18.60 -18.13 -15.54
C LEU A 117 -18.17 -18.83 -14.24
N GLU A 118 -18.96 -19.78 -13.75
CA GLU A 118 -18.62 -20.54 -12.54
C GLU A 118 -17.25 -21.23 -12.65
N GLU A 119 -16.94 -21.79 -13.81
CA GLU A 119 -15.64 -22.43 -14.09
C GLU A 119 -14.47 -21.42 -14.07
N THR A 120 -14.69 -20.17 -14.49
CA THR A 120 -13.70 -19.11 -14.40
C THR A 120 -13.45 -18.71 -12.94
N VAL A 121 -14.51 -18.62 -12.14
CA VAL A 121 -14.41 -18.36 -10.70
C VAL A 121 -13.68 -19.50 -9.98
N ALA A 122 -13.96 -20.76 -10.35
CA ALA A 122 -13.24 -21.92 -9.81
C ALA A 122 -11.75 -21.85 -10.15
N LYS A 123 -11.38 -21.51 -11.40
CA LYS A 123 -9.99 -21.33 -11.82
C LYS A 123 -9.29 -20.22 -11.06
N LEU A 124 -9.95 -19.11 -10.81
CA LEU A 124 -9.43 -18.03 -9.97
C LEU A 124 -9.13 -18.51 -8.55
N GLY A 125 -10.04 -19.34 -7.98
CA GLY A 125 -9.84 -19.95 -6.67
C GLY A 125 -8.54 -20.75 -6.60
N GLU A 126 -8.29 -21.63 -7.57
CA GLU A 126 -7.05 -22.41 -7.65
C GLU A 126 -5.80 -21.53 -7.71
N VAL A 127 -5.83 -20.48 -8.56
CA VAL A 127 -4.70 -19.56 -8.74
C VAL A 127 -4.42 -18.78 -7.46
N PHE A 128 -5.44 -18.22 -6.79
CA PHE A 128 -5.25 -17.47 -5.57
C PHE A 128 -4.92 -18.37 -4.36
N GLU A 129 -5.43 -19.60 -4.30
CA GLU A 129 -5.03 -20.56 -3.28
C GLU A 129 -3.55 -20.91 -3.39
N ALA A 130 -3.07 -21.17 -4.61
CA ALA A 130 -1.64 -21.42 -4.86
C ALA A 130 -0.78 -20.19 -4.50
N ALA A 131 -1.19 -19.00 -4.90
CA ALA A 131 -0.50 -17.76 -4.58
C ALA A 131 -0.47 -17.47 -3.07
N TYR A 132 -1.58 -17.71 -2.37
CA TYR A 132 -1.68 -17.54 -0.93
C TYR A 132 -0.84 -18.56 -0.16
N ALA A 133 -0.80 -19.83 -0.61
CA ALA A 133 0.02 -20.86 0.01
C ALA A 133 1.52 -20.59 -0.11
N ASN A 134 1.95 -19.98 -1.22
CA ASN A 134 3.36 -19.65 -1.50
C ASN A 134 3.73 -18.19 -1.15
N ARG A 135 2.84 -17.47 -0.46
CA ARG A 135 3.07 -16.05 -0.15
C ARG A 135 4.29 -15.82 0.74
N ASP A 136 5.00 -14.77 0.43
CA ASP A 136 6.08 -14.23 1.25
C ASP A 136 5.73 -12.80 1.72
N ARG A 137 6.68 -12.13 2.37
CA ARG A 137 6.53 -10.74 2.83
C ARG A 137 6.26 -9.71 1.71
N HIS A 138 6.45 -10.09 0.45
CA HIS A 138 6.20 -9.25 -0.72
C HIS A 138 4.91 -9.62 -1.44
N PHE A 139 4.11 -10.48 -0.83
CA PHE A 139 2.83 -10.88 -1.40
C PHE A 139 1.99 -9.66 -1.78
N GLY A 140 1.64 -9.60 -3.07
CA GLY A 140 0.98 -8.42 -3.64
C GLY A 140 -0.43 -8.17 -3.14
N ASN A 141 -1.03 -9.16 -2.45
CA ASN A 141 -2.33 -9.04 -1.83
C ASN A 141 -3.38 -8.54 -2.84
N ALA A 142 -4.22 -7.55 -2.52
CA ALA A 142 -5.18 -6.97 -3.46
C ALA A 142 -4.53 -6.40 -4.74
N ARG A 143 -3.24 -6.03 -4.72
CA ARG A 143 -2.50 -5.65 -5.93
C ARG A 143 -2.32 -6.83 -6.88
N ALA A 144 -2.06 -8.03 -6.34
CA ALA A 144 -1.95 -9.25 -7.15
C ALA A 144 -3.26 -9.52 -7.88
N ALA A 145 -4.41 -9.43 -7.19
CA ALA A 145 -5.72 -9.61 -7.81
C ALA A 145 -5.99 -8.59 -8.93
N ARG A 146 -5.64 -7.32 -8.73
CA ARG A 146 -5.77 -6.28 -9.77
C ARG A 146 -4.82 -6.52 -10.93
N SER A 147 -3.57 -6.91 -10.67
CA SER A 147 -2.58 -7.21 -11.71
C SER A 147 -3.03 -8.40 -12.55
N LEU A 148 -3.53 -9.46 -11.90
CA LEU A 148 -4.07 -10.62 -12.60
C LEU A 148 -5.26 -10.21 -13.50
N PHE A 149 -6.15 -9.35 -13.01
CA PHE A 149 -7.26 -8.86 -13.82
C PHE A 149 -6.80 -8.09 -15.06
N GLU A 150 -5.80 -7.23 -14.95
CA GLU A 150 -5.24 -6.53 -16.11
C GLU A 150 -4.61 -7.51 -17.12
N GLN A 151 -3.90 -8.54 -16.64
CA GLN A 151 -3.34 -9.60 -17.49
C GLN A 151 -4.46 -10.42 -18.15
N THR A 152 -5.52 -10.75 -17.42
CA THR A 152 -6.69 -11.48 -17.93
C THR A 152 -7.34 -10.72 -19.10
N LYS A 153 -7.52 -9.41 -18.99
CA LYS A 153 -8.05 -8.60 -20.10
C LYS A 153 -7.18 -8.67 -21.33
N LEU A 154 -5.86 -8.70 -21.17
CA LEU A 154 -4.93 -8.85 -22.29
C LEU A 154 -5.07 -10.24 -22.95
N GLN A 155 -5.17 -11.31 -22.15
CA GLN A 155 -5.36 -12.66 -22.69
C GLN A 155 -6.70 -12.79 -23.41
N GLN A 156 -7.77 -12.30 -22.80
CA GLN A 156 -9.09 -12.24 -23.45
C GLN A 156 -9.02 -11.50 -24.79
N SER A 157 -8.38 -10.32 -24.83
CA SER A 157 -8.22 -9.56 -26.06
C SER A 157 -7.47 -10.35 -27.14
N ASN A 158 -6.43 -11.10 -26.76
CA ASN A 158 -5.68 -11.96 -27.69
C ASN A 158 -6.57 -13.10 -28.23
N ARG A 159 -7.40 -13.72 -27.37
CA ARG A 159 -8.35 -14.75 -27.78
C ARG A 159 -9.40 -14.21 -28.72
N LEU A 160 -10.00 -13.07 -28.39
CA LEU A 160 -11.02 -12.41 -29.22
C LEU A 160 -10.50 -11.98 -30.60
N ALA A 161 -9.21 -11.67 -30.73
CA ALA A 161 -8.60 -11.36 -32.02
C ALA A 161 -8.55 -12.58 -32.98
N LEU A 162 -8.75 -13.80 -32.46
CA LEU A 162 -8.76 -15.03 -33.23
C LEU A 162 -10.19 -15.55 -33.49
N ASP A 163 -11.20 -15.00 -32.83
CA ASP A 163 -12.60 -15.42 -32.93
C ASP A 163 -13.53 -14.18 -32.91
N GLU A 164 -13.96 -13.76 -34.09
CA GLU A 164 -14.79 -12.56 -34.26
C GLU A 164 -16.23 -12.73 -33.72
N GLU A 165 -16.69 -13.99 -33.48
CA GLU A 165 -18.02 -14.29 -32.96
C GLU A 165 -18.04 -14.44 -31.43
N ALA A 166 -16.89 -14.42 -30.76
CA ALA A 166 -16.81 -14.59 -29.32
C ALA A 166 -17.42 -13.40 -28.56
N ASP A 167 -18.05 -13.69 -27.42
CA ASP A 167 -18.59 -12.66 -26.53
C ASP A 167 -17.48 -11.79 -25.93
N LEU A 168 -17.58 -10.49 -26.17
CA LEU A 168 -16.60 -9.48 -25.77
C LEU A 168 -16.52 -9.28 -24.25
N PHE A 169 -17.54 -9.67 -23.53
CA PHE A 169 -17.63 -9.40 -22.09
C PHE A 169 -17.40 -10.63 -21.22
N THR A 170 -17.41 -11.84 -21.78
CA THR A 170 -17.19 -13.06 -21.01
C THR A 170 -15.71 -13.39 -20.89
N ILE A 171 -15.26 -13.54 -19.63
CA ILE A 171 -13.91 -14.04 -19.30
C ILE A 171 -14.00 -15.55 -19.12
N LEU A 172 -13.16 -16.28 -19.85
CA LEU A 172 -13.05 -17.74 -19.80
C LEU A 172 -11.90 -18.19 -18.89
N PRO A 173 -11.90 -19.45 -18.41
CA PRO A 173 -10.81 -19.99 -17.58
C PRO A 173 -9.42 -19.90 -18.23
N GLU A 174 -9.34 -20.03 -19.56
CA GLU A 174 -8.10 -19.96 -20.34
C GLU A 174 -7.49 -18.55 -20.40
N ASP A 175 -8.30 -17.52 -20.12
CA ASP A 175 -7.83 -16.14 -20.02
C ASP A 175 -7.07 -15.89 -18.70
N ILE A 176 -7.24 -16.78 -17.69
CA ILE A 176 -6.61 -16.67 -16.37
C ILE A 176 -5.23 -17.32 -16.41
N LYS A 177 -4.19 -16.52 -16.11
CA LYS A 177 -2.80 -16.99 -15.97
C LYS A 177 -2.46 -17.27 -14.51
N GLU A 178 -1.38 -18.00 -14.30
CA GLU A 178 -0.78 -18.16 -12.97
C GLU A 178 -0.14 -16.84 -12.49
N LEU A 179 -0.08 -16.67 -11.16
CA LEU A 179 0.54 -15.51 -10.49
C LEU A 179 2.00 -15.76 -10.17
#